data_afd0cba3d6118b21dca97ec964199f2a
#
_entry.id   afd0cba3d6118b21dca97ec964199f2a
#
_cell.length_a   1.000
_cell.length_b   1.000
_cell.length_c   1.000
_cell.angle_alpha   90.00
_cell.angle_beta   90.00
_cell.angle_gamma   90.00
#
_symmetry.space_group_name_H-M   'P 1'
#
loop_
_entity.id
_entity.type
_entity.pdbx_description
1 polymer ?
#
loop_
_entity_poly.entity_id
_entity_poly.type
_entity_poly.pdbx_seq_one_letter_code
_entity_poly.pdbx_strand_id
1 'polypeptide(L)'
;AHFIYPTQNAELRKARRSWYNQFMRLNKIIQRDYTSFSLYYQIKLPLDLEISIPSDDPVRLVSAFVEEMDLSELYKTYGRIRKNQATPRQMLKLVIYAAMNRIYSSRDIRKACKRDINFMYLLEGMPAPDHATIARFISLHFSACAKVLLTQMSDLLYLFGEISGKTIFIDGTKIESAANKYTFVWKRAITKNQARLYTKLTSFVAECEELYGIRTVYHDQISIHTLKRLKKQLCRVKVQEGIVFVHGIGRRKTQLQKSLEQLDQYLEKLKEYTKKLYTLGDRNSYSKTDPDATFMRMKEDAMLNGQLKPAYNIQHGVDSEYITWIDISLRPTDTCTLIPFLKDMESHLGFKYSEIVADAGYESEENYLFIEGNGQTAYIKPQNYEISKTRKYKKDISRRENMEYHA
;
A
#
# COMPACT_ATOMS: atom_id res chain seq x y z
N ALA A 1 -13.42 -40.39 22.68
CA ALA A 1 -14.40 -40.10 21.65
C ALA A 1 -13.64 -39.81 20.35
N HIS A 2 -13.70 -40.74 19.41
CA HIS A 2 -13.11 -40.61 18.08
C HIS A 2 -13.96 -39.63 17.26
N PHE A 3 -13.38 -38.50 16.83
CA PHE A 3 -13.94 -37.75 15.72
C PHE A 3 -13.22 -38.18 14.43
N ILE A 4 -13.96 -38.95 13.65
CA ILE A 4 -13.61 -39.36 12.30
C ILE A 4 -14.00 -38.23 11.36
N TYR A 5 -13.04 -37.62 10.68
CA TYR A 5 -13.26 -36.81 9.47
C TYR A 5 -12.75 -37.57 8.23
N PRO A 6 -13.55 -38.47 7.63
CA PRO A 6 -13.12 -39.20 6.42
C PRO A 6 -13.65 -38.61 5.10
N THR A 7 -14.58 -37.67 5.12
CA THR A 7 -15.28 -37.26 3.88
C THR A 7 -14.62 -36.09 3.14
N GLN A 8 -14.05 -35.11 3.83
CA GLN A 8 -13.40 -33.98 3.18
C GLN A 8 -12.13 -34.38 2.39
N ASN A 9 -11.32 -35.29 2.90
CA ASN A 9 -10.12 -35.77 2.20
C ASN A 9 -10.40 -36.54 0.91
N ALA A 10 -11.56 -37.19 0.78
CA ALA A 10 -11.91 -37.91 -0.43
C ALA A 10 -12.41 -37.01 -1.55
N GLU A 11 -13.15 -35.94 -1.21
CA GLU A 11 -13.60 -34.93 -2.17
C GLU A 11 -12.46 -34.03 -2.63
N LEU A 12 -11.56 -33.64 -1.74
CA LEU A 12 -10.35 -32.90 -2.04
C LEU A 12 -9.41 -33.70 -2.97
N ARG A 13 -9.24 -34.99 -2.72
CA ARG A 13 -8.48 -35.88 -3.62
C ARG A 13 -9.18 -36.06 -4.96
N LYS A 14 -10.50 -36.04 -4.99
CA LYS A 14 -11.30 -36.12 -6.23
C LYS A 14 -11.21 -34.83 -7.04
N ALA A 15 -11.27 -33.67 -6.39
CA ALA A 15 -11.07 -32.36 -7.01
C ALA A 15 -9.64 -32.20 -7.55
N ARG A 16 -8.63 -32.57 -6.75
CA ARG A 16 -7.20 -32.58 -7.16
C ARG A 16 -6.95 -33.52 -8.34
N ARG A 17 -7.58 -34.71 -8.34
CA ARG A 17 -7.50 -35.68 -9.45
C ARG A 17 -8.27 -35.22 -10.68
N SER A 18 -9.42 -34.58 -10.51
CA SER A 18 -10.20 -34.00 -11.60
C SER A 18 -9.45 -32.85 -12.26
N TRP A 19 -8.85 -31.96 -11.46
CA TRP A 19 -8.03 -30.84 -11.94
C TRP A 19 -6.79 -31.34 -12.67
N TYR A 20 -6.05 -32.29 -12.10
CA TYR A 20 -4.89 -32.91 -12.72
C TYR A 20 -5.26 -33.66 -14.03
N ASN A 21 -6.40 -34.35 -14.06
CA ASN A 21 -6.87 -35.06 -15.25
C ASN A 21 -7.40 -34.11 -16.33
N GLN A 22 -7.96 -32.96 -15.95
CA GLN A 22 -8.37 -31.91 -16.89
C GLN A 22 -7.15 -31.23 -17.49
N PHE A 23 -6.10 -30.97 -16.68
CA PHE A 23 -4.79 -30.52 -17.08
C PHE A 23 -4.07 -31.49 -18.03
N MET A 24 -4.19 -32.80 -17.78
CA MET A 24 -3.55 -33.86 -18.59
C MET A 24 -4.37 -34.28 -19.83
N ARG A 25 -5.62 -33.87 -19.98
CA ARG A 25 -6.44 -34.20 -21.17
C ARG A 25 -6.12 -33.39 -22.42
N LEU A 26 -5.29 -32.36 -22.33
CA LEU A 26 -4.89 -31.49 -23.45
C LEU A 26 -3.77 -32.09 -24.33
N ASN A 27 -3.29 -33.31 -24.06
CA ASN A 27 -2.15 -33.91 -24.75
C ASN A 27 -2.55 -34.89 -25.85
N LYS A 28 -3.18 -34.42 -26.93
CA LYS A 28 -3.05 -35.09 -28.25
C LYS A 28 -2.35 -34.13 -29.22
N ILE A 29 -1.02 -34.13 -29.16
CA ILE A 29 -0.20 -33.44 -30.14
C ILE A 29 -0.29 -34.20 -31.46
N ILE A 30 -0.88 -33.57 -32.48
CA ILE A 30 -0.77 -34.04 -33.86
C ILE A 30 0.53 -33.46 -34.42
N GLN A 31 1.56 -34.29 -34.56
CA GLN A 31 2.81 -33.90 -35.17
C GLN A 31 2.55 -33.66 -36.66
N ARG A 32 2.74 -32.43 -37.15
CA ARG A 32 2.73 -32.12 -38.58
C ARG A 32 4.15 -32.17 -39.14
N ASP A 33 4.31 -32.74 -40.31
CA ASP A 33 5.57 -32.82 -41.01
C ASP A 33 5.91 -31.47 -41.70
N TYR A 34 7.05 -30.90 -41.34
CA TYR A 34 7.52 -29.58 -41.78
C TYR A 34 8.69 -29.66 -42.77
N THR A 35 8.82 -30.75 -43.53
CA THR A 35 10.01 -31.01 -44.35
C THR A 35 9.98 -30.34 -45.74
N SER A 36 9.02 -29.48 -46.11
CA SER A 36 9.03 -28.78 -47.36
C SER A 36 9.54 -27.34 -47.23
N PHE A 37 10.76 -27.08 -47.66
CA PHE A 37 11.40 -25.76 -47.74
C PHE A 37 11.14 -25.10 -49.09
N SER A 38 10.68 -23.83 -49.13
CA SER A 38 10.69 -22.99 -50.31
C SER A 38 11.78 -21.92 -50.23
N LEU A 39 12.35 -21.50 -51.35
CA LEU A 39 13.39 -20.49 -51.47
C LEU A 39 13.00 -19.10 -50.92
N TYR A 40 11.73 -18.83 -50.73
CA TYR A 40 11.19 -17.65 -50.02
C TYR A 40 10.66 -18.08 -48.69
N TYR A 41 11.54 -18.01 -47.70
CA TYR A 41 11.27 -18.44 -46.33
C TYR A 41 10.34 -17.48 -45.60
N GLN A 42 9.05 -17.62 -45.82
CA GLN A 42 8.06 -17.10 -44.90
C GLN A 42 7.68 -18.23 -43.94
N ILE A 43 8.29 -18.26 -42.76
CA ILE A 43 7.82 -19.12 -41.67
C ILE A 43 6.42 -18.61 -41.31
N LYS A 44 5.39 -19.24 -41.86
CA LYS A 44 4.08 -19.20 -41.25
C LYS A 44 4.20 -20.05 -40.00
N LEU A 45 4.54 -19.40 -38.89
CA LEU A 45 4.37 -20.03 -37.58
C LEU A 45 2.90 -20.47 -37.52
N PRO A 46 2.60 -21.77 -37.32
CA PRO A 46 1.25 -22.17 -37.03
C PRO A 46 0.83 -21.36 -35.78
N LEU A 47 -0.22 -20.56 -35.93
CA LEU A 47 -0.77 -19.70 -34.86
C LEU A 47 -1.42 -20.53 -33.75
N ASP A 48 -1.24 -21.84 -33.73
CA ASP A 48 -1.68 -22.70 -32.64
C ASP A 48 -0.63 -22.70 -31.53
N LEU A 49 -0.67 -21.64 -30.74
CA LEU A 49 0.25 -21.45 -29.61
C LEU A 49 0.10 -22.56 -28.56
N GLU A 50 -1.07 -23.22 -28.51
CA GLU A 50 -1.30 -24.35 -27.61
C GLU A 50 -0.39 -25.55 -27.91
N ILE A 51 -0.07 -25.74 -29.19
CA ILE A 51 0.83 -26.85 -29.61
C ILE A 51 2.30 -26.50 -29.35
N SER A 52 2.65 -25.20 -29.38
CA SER A 52 4.05 -24.74 -29.28
C SER A 52 4.53 -24.61 -27.84
N ILE A 53 3.61 -24.52 -26.86
CA ILE A 53 3.94 -24.37 -25.44
C ILE A 53 3.88 -25.74 -24.75
N PRO A 54 4.94 -26.14 -24.01
CA PRO A 54 4.93 -27.38 -23.26
C PRO A 54 3.74 -27.49 -22.30
N SER A 55 3.30 -28.73 -22.06
CA SER A 55 2.15 -28.98 -21.18
C SER A 55 2.40 -28.62 -19.71
N ASP A 56 3.65 -28.62 -19.30
CA ASP A 56 4.14 -28.33 -17.95
C ASP A 56 4.66 -26.90 -17.81
N ASP A 57 4.52 -26.05 -18.85
CA ASP A 57 4.93 -24.66 -18.77
C ASP A 57 4.09 -23.88 -17.73
N PRO A 58 4.73 -23.10 -16.84
CA PRO A 58 4.04 -22.29 -15.82
C PRO A 58 2.97 -21.34 -16.37
N VAL A 59 3.05 -20.92 -17.64
CA VAL A 59 2.04 -20.05 -18.26
C VAL A 59 0.65 -20.70 -18.28
N ARG A 60 0.60 -22.03 -18.45
CA ARG A 60 -0.66 -22.78 -18.44
C ARG A 60 -1.29 -22.80 -17.05
N LEU A 61 -0.45 -22.93 -16.01
CA LEU A 61 -0.90 -22.86 -14.63
C LEU A 61 -1.49 -21.48 -14.32
N VAL A 62 -0.81 -20.40 -14.71
CA VAL A 62 -1.30 -19.02 -14.52
C VAL A 62 -2.63 -18.82 -15.26
N SER A 63 -2.72 -19.31 -16.52
CA SER A 63 -3.95 -19.17 -17.29
C SER A 63 -5.11 -19.91 -16.62
N ALA A 64 -4.92 -21.17 -16.24
CA ALA A 64 -5.94 -21.98 -15.59
C ALA A 64 -6.37 -21.40 -14.22
N PHE A 65 -5.40 -20.95 -13.43
CA PHE A 65 -5.67 -20.33 -12.12
C PHE A 65 -6.54 -19.07 -12.25
N VAL A 66 -6.22 -18.18 -13.17
CA VAL A 66 -7.00 -16.94 -13.37
C VAL A 66 -8.39 -17.23 -13.97
N GLU A 67 -8.55 -18.31 -14.74
CA GLU A 67 -9.87 -18.73 -15.25
C GLU A 67 -10.82 -19.16 -14.12
N GLU A 68 -10.30 -19.80 -13.09
CA GLU A 68 -11.09 -20.28 -11.95
C GLU A 68 -11.37 -19.19 -10.90
N MET A 69 -10.69 -18.03 -10.96
CA MET A 69 -10.90 -16.93 -10.03
C MET A 69 -12.21 -16.18 -10.27
N ASP A 70 -12.88 -15.77 -9.19
CA ASP A 70 -13.94 -14.74 -9.28
C ASP A 70 -13.32 -13.37 -9.51
N LEU A 71 -13.49 -12.85 -10.71
CA LEU A 71 -13.00 -11.55 -11.14
C LEU A 71 -14.06 -10.45 -11.09
N SER A 72 -15.18 -10.67 -10.41
CA SER A 72 -16.30 -9.71 -10.33
C SER A 72 -15.85 -8.35 -9.82
N GLU A 73 -15.03 -8.30 -8.77
CA GLU A 73 -14.49 -7.06 -8.22
C GLU A 73 -13.55 -6.35 -9.20
N LEU A 74 -12.73 -7.10 -9.94
CA LEU A 74 -11.89 -6.54 -10.98
C LEU A 74 -12.74 -5.91 -12.10
N TYR A 75 -13.77 -6.61 -12.56
CA TYR A 75 -14.66 -6.11 -13.61
C TYR A 75 -15.46 -4.88 -13.18
N LYS A 76 -15.86 -4.76 -11.91
CA LYS A 76 -16.53 -3.57 -11.35
C LYS A 76 -15.69 -2.30 -11.44
N THR A 77 -14.36 -2.40 -11.47
CA THR A 77 -13.48 -1.24 -11.63
C THR A 77 -13.55 -0.61 -13.02
N TYR A 78 -14.17 -1.31 -14.01
CA TYR A 78 -14.27 -0.86 -15.38
C TYR A 78 -15.65 -0.28 -15.67
N GLY A 79 -15.72 0.99 -16.07
CA GLY A 79 -16.97 1.58 -16.56
C GLY A 79 -17.39 1.05 -17.95
N ARG A 80 -16.43 0.61 -18.77
CA ARG A 80 -16.66 0.05 -20.11
C ARG A 80 -15.48 -0.82 -20.55
N ILE A 81 -15.79 -2.03 -21.04
CA ILE A 81 -14.80 -2.92 -21.67
C ILE A 81 -14.84 -2.68 -23.18
N ARG A 82 -13.68 -2.40 -23.75
CA ARG A 82 -13.55 -2.16 -25.21
C ARG A 82 -13.40 -3.49 -25.94
N LYS A 83 -14.08 -3.60 -27.08
CA LYS A 83 -13.86 -4.70 -28.02
C LYS A 83 -12.48 -4.57 -28.66
N ASN A 84 -11.89 -5.66 -29.09
CA ASN A 84 -10.57 -5.73 -29.75
C ASN A 84 -9.39 -5.20 -28.91
N GLN A 85 -9.48 -5.31 -27.59
CA GLN A 85 -8.39 -5.06 -26.65
C GLN A 85 -8.33 -6.18 -25.62
N ALA A 86 -7.17 -6.37 -25.02
CA ALA A 86 -7.01 -7.33 -23.91
C ALA A 86 -8.05 -7.06 -22.82
N THR A 87 -8.76 -8.11 -22.43
CA THR A 87 -9.78 -8.08 -21.38
C THR A 87 -9.14 -7.90 -20.00
N PRO A 88 -9.88 -7.49 -18.96
CA PRO A 88 -9.37 -7.44 -17.58
C PRO A 88 -8.74 -8.75 -17.11
N ARG A 89 -9.33 -9.90 -17.50
CA ARG A 89 -8.81 -11.23 -17.20
C ARG A 89 -7.45 -11.47 -17.86
N GLN A 90 -7.33 -11.20 -19.16
CA GLN A 90 -6.07 -11.31 -19.87
C GLN A 90 -5.00 -10.37 -19.30
N MET A 91 -5.37 -9.14 -18.94
CA MET A 91 -4.47 -8.19 -18.29
C MET A 91 -3.96 -8.72 -16.94
N LEU A 92 -4.81 -9.39 -16.15
CA LEU A 92 -4.41 -10.02 -14.90
C LEU A 92 -3.42 -11.17 -15.15
N LYS A 93 -3.73 -12.07 -16.10
CA LYS A 93 -2.80 -13.14 -16.52
C LYS A 93 -1.43 -12.59 -16.89
N LEU A 94 -1.39 -11.53 -17.71
CA LEU A 94 -0.15 -10.88 -18.15
C LEU A 94 0.67 -10.33 -16.98
N VAL A 95 0.04 -9.64 -16.04
CA VAL A 95 0.75 -9.02 -14.90
C VAL A 95 1.29 -10.08 -13.96
N ILE A 96 0.52 -11.12 -13.65
CA ILE A 96 0.97 -12.23 -12.80
C ILE A 96 2.13 -12.96 -13.47
N TYR A 97 2.00 -13.35 -14.73
CA TYR A 97 3.06 -14.07 -15.46
C TYR A 97 4.32 -13.23 -15.64
N ALA A 98 4.17 -11.91 -15.87
CA ALA A 98 5.29 -10.99 -15.92
C ALA A 98 6.05 -10.92 -14.59
N ALA A 99 5.32 -10.83 -13.46
CA ALA A 99 5.93 -10.83 -12.13
C ALA A 99 6.69 -12.13 -11.84
N MET A 100 6.16 -13.30 -12.22
CA MET A 100 6.84 -14.61 -12.12
C MET A 100 8.15 -14.63 -12.92
N ASN A 101 8.19 -13.95 -14.06
CA ASN A 101 9.40 -13.83 -14.91
C ASN A 101 10.27 -12.60 -14.54
N ARG A 102 10.04 -11.94 -13.40
CA ARG A 102 10.76 -10.74 -12.93
C ARG A 102 10.68 -9.55 -13.90
N ILE A 103 9.63 -9.47 -14.69
CA ILE A 103 9.37 -8.36 -15.61
C ILE A 103 8.36 -7.40 -14.95
N TYR A 104 8.86 -6.29 -14.38
CA TYR A 104 8.02 -5.36 -13.60
C TYR A 104 7.68 -4.07 -14.37
N SER A 105 8.46 -3.72 -15.39
CA SER A 105 8.24 -2.50 -16.17
C SER A 105 7.10 -2.71 -17.18
N SER A 106 6.10 -1.83 -17.19
CA SER A 106 5.01 -1.86 -18.16
C SER A 106 5.49 -1.81 -19.61
N ARG A 107 6.65 -1.16 -19.88
CA ARG A 107 7.27 -1.13 -21.21
C ARG A 107 7.87 -2.48 -21.58
N ASP A 108 8.48 -3.19 -20.63
CA ASP A 108 9.06 -4.49 -20.89
C ASP A 108 7.98 -5.58 -20.98
N ILE A 109 6.91 -5.48 -20.19
CA ILE A 109 5.70 -6.34 -20.37
C ILE A 109 5.15 -6.17 -21.79
N ARG A 110 4.99 -4.92 -22.28
CA ARG A 110 4.57 -4.68 -23.67
C ARG A 110 5.52 -5.30 -24.70
N LYS A 111 6.84 -5.23 -24.47
CA LYS A 111 7.81 -5.87 -25.36
C LYS A 111 7.68 -7.40 -25.35
N ALA A 112 7.51 -8.00 -24.17
CA ALA A 112 7.27 -9.43 -24.01
C ALA A 112 5.99 -9.86 -24.75
N CYS A 113 4.88 -9.15 -24.58
CA CYS A 113 3.63 -9.40 -25.33
C CYS A 113 3.78 -9.42 -26.87
N LYS A 114 4.85 -8.81 -27.43
CA LYS A 114 5.13 -8.77 -28.86
C LYS A 114 6.16 -9.79 -29.35
N ARG A 115 6.89 -10.42 -28.44
CA ARG A 115 8.08 -11.21 -28.79
C ARG A 115 8.07 -12.61 -28.20
N ASP A 116 7.31 -12.80 -27.12
CA ASP A 116 7.29 -14.04 -26.34
C ASP A 116 5.97 -14.77 -26.59
N ILE A 117 6.05 -16.02 -26.97
CA ILE A 117 4.90 -16.87 -27.29
C ILE A 117 4.00 -17.11 -26.09
N ASN A 118 4.57 -17.19 -24.87
CA ASN A 118 3.81 -17.39 -23.64
C ASN A 118 2.93 -16.19 -23.34
N PHE A 119 3.45 -14.96 -23.54
CA PHE A 119 2.64 -13.75 -23.40
C PHE A 119 1.57 -13.63 -24.50
N MET A 120 1.88 -14.09 -25.74
CA MET A 120 0.90 -14.13 -26.85
C MET A 120 -0.21 -15.14 -26.56
N TYR A 121 0.13 -16.28 -25.95
CA TYR A 121 -0.84 -17.28 -25.49
C TYR A 121 -1.84 -16.67 -24.48
N LEU A 122 -1.36 -15.93 -23.48
CA LEU A 122 -2.22 -15.28 -22.50
C LEU A 122 -3.13 -14.18 -23.10
N LEU A 123 -2.75 -13.63 -24.25
CA LEU A 123 -3.55 -12.65 -24.97
C LEU A 123 -4.68 -13.28 -25.81
N GLU A 124 -4.64 -14.58 -26.06
CA GLU A 124 -5.71 -15.30 -26.79
C GLU A 124 -6.05 -14.62 -28.13
N GLY A 125 -5.03 -14.21 -28.89
CA GLY A 125 -5.18 -13.52 -30.17
C GLY A 125 -5.47 -12.01 -30.09
N MET A 126 -5.60 -11.45 -28.90
CA MET A 126 -5.75 -9.99 -28.74
C MET A 126 -4.42 -9.26 -29.00
N PRO A 127 -4.46 -8.01 -29.50
CA PRO A 127 -3.26 -7.24 -29.73
C PRO A 127 -2.57 -6.89 -28.42
N ALA A 128 -1.23 -6.83 -28.45
CA ALA A 128 -0.42 -6.46 -27.31
C ALA A 128 -0.84 -5.09 -26.72
N PRO A 129 -1.20 -5.00 -25.44
CA PRO A 129 -1.63 -3.75 -24.82
C PRO A 129 -0.48 -2.72 -24.78
N ASP A 130 -0.84 -1.43 -24.85
CA ASP A 130 0.15 -0.37 -24.71
C ASP A 130 0.65 -0.26 -23.27
N HIS A 131 1.91 0.18 -23.09
CA HIS A 131 2.53 0.31 -21.77
C HIS A 131 1.72 1.21 -20.80
N ALA A 132 1.08 2.28 -21.32
CA ALA A 132 0.21 3.13 -20.52
C ALA A 132 -1.08 2.42 -20.07
N THR A 133 -1.59 1.48 -20.88
CA THR A 133 -2.73 0.64 -20.51
C THR A 133 -2.34 -0.35 -19.41
N ILE A 134 -1.17 -0.99 -19.52
CA ILE A 134 -0.64 -1.89 -18.49
C ILE A 134 -0.40 -1.12 -17.19
N ALA A 135 0.23 0.05 -17.24
CA ALA A 135 0.48 0.87 -16.06
C ALA A 135 -0.84 1.29 -15.36
N ARG A 136 -1.85 1.71 -16.13
CA ARG A 136 -3.18 2.02 -15.58
C ARG A 136 -3.88 0.80 -15.01
N PHE A 137 -3.77 -0.36 -15.65
CA PHE A 137 -4.31 -1.59 -15.10
C PHE A 137 -3.74 -1.87 -13.72
N ILE A 138 -2.42 -1.83 -13.56
CA ILE A 138 -1.75 -2.10 -12.28
C ILE A 138 -2.18 -1.07 -11.21
N SER A 139 -2.17 0.23 -11.55
CA SER A 139 -2.37 1.30 -10.55
C SER A 139 -3.83 1.57 -10.20
N LEU A 140 -4.79 1.33 -11.11
CA LEU A 140 -6.20 1.68 -10.89
C LEU A 140 -7.11 0.47 -10.71
N HIS A 141 -6.84 -0.60 -11.45
CA HIS A 141 -7.73 -1.77 -11.49
C HIS A 141 -7.24 -2.89 -10.58
N PHE A 142 -6.01 -3.35 -10.79
CA PHE A 142 -5.44 -4.42 -9.99
C PHE A 142 -5.26 -4.02 -8.52
N SER A 143 -4.72 -2.83 -8.24
CA SER A 143 -4.53 -2.36 -6.87
C SER A 143 -5.83 -2.28 -6.06
N ALA A 144 -6.95 -1.96 -6.72
CA ALA A 144 -8.26 -1.87 -6.07
C ALA A 144 -8.82 -3.22 -5.61
N CYS A 145 -8.43 -4.33 -6.27
CA CYS A 145 -8.93 -5.67 -5.96
C CYS A 145 -7.83 -6.65 -5.48
N ALA A 146 -6.59 -6.18 -5.31
CA ALA A 146 -5.45 -7.03 -4.98
C ALA A 146 -5.66 -7.89 -3.73
N LYS A 147 -6.24 -7.33 -2.66
CA LYS A 147 -6.54 -8.07 -1.43
C LYS A 147 -7.57 -9.17 -1.66
N VAL A 148 -8.63 -8.91 -2.42
CA VAL A 148 -9.66 -9.91 -2.76
C VAL A 148 -9.06 -11.05 -3.58
N LEU A 149 -8.18 -10.75 -4.53
CA LEU A 149 -7.50 -11.78 -5.33
C LEU A 149 -6.52 -12.59 -4.46
N LEU A 150 -5.81 -11.95 -3.54
CA LEU A 150 -4.93 -12.64 -2.59
C LEU A 150 -5.74 -13.55 -1.64
N THR A 151 -6.91 -13.09 -1.17
CA THR A 151 -7.84 -13.91 -0.38
C THR A 151 -8.19 -15.20 -1.12
N GLN A 152 -8.64 -15.11 -2.36
CA GLN A 152 -9.02 -16.29 -3.15
C GLN A 152 -7.85 -17.26 -3.32
N MET A 153 -6.63 -16.74 -3.51
CA MET A 153 -5.44 -17.57 -3.59
C MET A 153 -5.15 -18.28 -2.26
N SER A 154 -5.23 -17.57 -1.14
CA SER A 154 -4.96 -18.13 0.19
C SER A 154 -6.01 -19.15 0.59
N ASP A 155 -7.29 -18.89 0.33
CA ASP A 155 -8.38 -19.83 0.58
C ASP A 155 -8.23 -21.09 -0.29
N LEU A 156 -7.77 -20.95 -1.53
CA LEU A 156 -7.51 -22.08 -2.42
C LEU A 156 -6.34 -22.93 -1.92
N LEU A 157 -5.24 -22.31 -1.46
CA LEU A 157 -4.10 -23.01 -0.86
C LEU A 157 -4.51 -23.75 0.41
N TYR A 158 -5.36 -23.15 1.23
CA TYR A 158 -5.93 -23.78 2.41
C TYR A 158 -6.82 -24.98 2.04
N LEU A 159 -7.69 -24.82 1.05
CA LEU A 159 -8.57 -25.88 0.55
C LEU A 159 -7.77 -27.08 0.00
N PHE A 160 -6.67 -26.83 -0.67
CA PHE A 160 -5.79 -27.88 -1.20
C PHE A 160 -4.87 -28.50 -0.15
N GLY A 161 -4.82 -27.94 1.06
CA GLY A 161 -3.95 -28.41 2.14
C GLY A 161 -2.46 -28.09 1.92
N GLU A 162 -2.15 -27.11 1.08
CA GLU A 162 -0.80 -26.58 0.88
C GLU A 162 -0.37 -25.70 2.05
N ILE A 163 -1.33 -25.03 2.69
CA ILE A 163 -1.12 -24.30 3.94
C ILE A 163 -1.95 -24.90 5.07
N SER A 164 -1.45 -24.80 6.29
CA SER A 164 -2.08 -25.45 7.46
C SER A 164 -3.29 -24.69 7.99
N GLY A 165 -3.30 -23.36 7.85
CA GLY A 165 -4.28 -22.48 8.50
C GLY A 165 -4.16 -22.46 10.03
N LYS A 166 -3.11 -23.07 10.61
CA LYS A 166 -2.91 -23.18 12.05
C LYS A 166 -1.97 -22.12 12.58
N THR A 167 -0.78 -22.05 12.02
CA THR A 167 0.30 -21.15 12.46
C THR A 167 0.67 -20.19 11.37
N ILE A 168 0.71 -18.90 11.70
CA ILE A 168 1.19 -17.87 10.79
C ILE A 168 2.45 -17.19 11.34
N PHE A 169 3.45 -17.01 10.49
CA PHE A 169 4.66 -16.28 10.76
C PHE A 169 4.55 -14.89 10.19
N ILE A 170 4.66 -13.85 11.06
CA ILE A 170 4.51 -12.46 10.65
C ILE A 170 5.87 -11.75 10.76
N ASP A 171 6.29 -11.13 9.66
CA ASP A 171 7.50 -10.28 9.61
C ASP A 171 7.23 -9.01 8.82
N GLY A 172 7.96 -7.96 9.18
CA GLY A 172 7.90 -6.64 8.55
C GLY A 172 9.18 -6.32 7.79
N THR A 173 9.03 -5.84 6.56
CA THR A 173 10.13 -5.30 5.77
C THR A 173 9.88 -3.86 5.38
N LYS A 174 10.96 -3.03 5.37
CA LYS A 174 10.88 -1.63 4.99
C LYS A 174 11.37 -1.45 3.56
N ILE A 175 10.51 -0.95 2.68
CA ILE A 175 10.84 -0.68 1.30
C ILE A 175 10.96 0.83 1.08
N GLU A 176 12.14 1.28 0.60
CA GLU A 176 12.41 2.68 0.30
C GLU A 176 11.53 3.15 -0.87
N SER A 177 10.85 4.28 -0.69
CA SER A 177 10.13 4.95 -1.76
C SER A 177 11.11 5.63 -2.72
N ALA A 178 10.77 5.69 -4.00
CA ALA A 178 11.50 6.46 -5.01
C ALA A 178 11.45 7.99 -4.79
N ALA A 179 10.98 8.45 -3.64
CA ALA A 179 10.83 9.85 -3.29
C ALA A 179 12.15 10.52 -2.90
N ASN A 180 12.19 11.83 -3.09
CA ASN A 180 13.35 12.62 -2.67
C ASN A 180 13.46 12.68 -1.14
N LYS A 181 14.55 12.13 -0.59
CA LYS A 181 14.83 12.04 0.86
C LYS A 181 15.00 13.40 1.56
N TYR A 182 15.19 14.48 0.83
CA TYR A 182 15.34 15.83 1.39
C TYR A 182 14.03 16.63 1.42
N THR A 183 12.94 16.11 0.90
CA THR A 183 11.64 16.80 0.85
C THR A 183 10.71 16.36 1.98
N PHE A 184 11.18 16.39 3.20
CA PHE A 184 10.43 15.96 4.38
C PHE A 184 9.50 17.05 4.93
N VAL A 185 8.41 16.60 5.53
CA VAL A 185 7.43 17.42 6.27
C VAL A 185 7.20 16.77 7.62
N TRP A 186 7.50 17.50 8.72
CA TRP A 186 7.40 16.99 10.07
C TRP A 186 6.20 17.59 10.82
N LYS A 187 5.38 16.74 11.46
CA LYS A 187 4.21 17.15 12.25
C LYS A 187 4.56 18.18 13.31
N ARG A 188 5.62 17.93 14.10
CA ARG A 188 6.09 18.83 15.15
C ARG A 188 6.45 20.24 14.63
N ALA A 189 7.07 20.31 13.46
CA ALA A 189 7.44 21.59 12.85
C ALA A 189 6.20 22.37 12.39
N ILE A 190 5.24 21.69 11.76
CA ILE A 190 4.00 22.32 11.33
C ILE A 190 3.19 22.80 12.52
N THR A 191 2.99 21.99 13.55
CA THR A 191 2.22 22.35 14.74
C THR A 191 2.84 23.55 15.44
N LYS A 192 4.18 23.59 15.60
CA LYS A 192 4.89 24.72 16.17
C LYS A 192 4.71 26.00 15.33
N ASN A 193 4.83 25.89 14.01
CA ASN A 193 4.67 27.03 13.11
C ASN A 193 3.22 27.50 13.02
N GLN A 194 2.26 26.59 13.08
CA GLN A 194 0.84 26.89 13.14
C GLN A 194 0.47 27.65 14.44
N ALA A 195 1.00 27.21 15.59
CA ALA A 195 0.78 27.92 16.86
C ALA A 195 1.31 29.36 16.79
N ARG A 196 2.54 29.53 16.23
CA ARG A 196 3.10 30.88 16.02
C ARG A 196 2.27 31.73 15.04
N LEU A 197 1.68 31.08 14.02
CA LEU A 197 0.79 31.77 13.10
C LEU A 197 -0.48 32.24 13.79
N TYR A 198 -1.08 31.42 14.66
CA TYR A 198 -2.26 31.80 15.43
C TYR A 198 -1.99 33.02 16.33
N THR A 199 -0.87 33.07 17.04
CA THR A 199 -0.48 34.25 17.82
C THR A 199 -0.42 35.51 16.95
N LYS A 200 0.19 35.42 15.76
CA LYS A 200 0.26 36.55 14.80
C LYS A 200 -1.11 36.93 14.27
N LEU A 201 -1.97 35.95 14.02
CA LEU A 201 -3.33 36.19 13.55
C LEU A 201 -4.19 36.89 14.60
N THR A 202 -4.07 36.53 15.87
CA THR A 202 -4.78 37.19 16.97
C THR A 202 -4.38 38.67 17.06
N SER A 203 -3.07 38.98 17.03
CA SER A 203 -2.58 40.37 17.03
C SER A 203 -3.04 41.13 15.79
N PHE A 204 -2.98 40.49 14.63
CA PHE A 204 -3.40 41.11 13.35
C PHE A 204 -4.88 41.41 13.30
N VAL A 205 -5.72 40.51 13.80
CA VAL A 205 -7.19 40.75 13.87
C VAL A 205 -7.49 41.93 14.80
N ALA A 206 -6.85 41.99 15.98
CA ALA A 206 -7.00 43.10 16.92
C ALA A 206 -6.57 44.45 16.28
N GLU A 207 -5.44 44.48 15.55
CA GLU A 207 -4.99 45.68 14.79
C GLU A 207 -6.00 46.09 13.72
N CYS A 208 -6.60 45.11 13.01
CA CYS A 208 -7.64 45.38 12.02
C CYS A 208 -8.93 45.92 12.66
N GLU A 209 -9.30 45.45 13.85
CA GLU A 209 -10.47 45.95 14.61
C GLU A 209 -10.27 47.41 15.05
N GLU A 210 -9.07 47.72 15.52
CA GLU A 210 -8.70 49.08 15.93
C GLU A 210 -8.66 50.05 14.76
N LEU A 211 -7.99 49.68 13.68
CA LEU A 211 -7.74 50.59 12.53
C LEU A 211 -9.02 50.81 11.68
N TYR A 212 -9.87 49.81 11.55
CA TYR A 212 -11.00 49.87 10.59
C TYR A 212 -12.38 49.78 11.26
N GLY A 213 -12.46 49.70 12.59
CA GLY A 213 -13.74 49.60 13.33
C GLY A 213 -14.51 48.31 13.04
N ILE A 214 -13.81 47.23 12.60
CA ILE A 214 -14.41 45.97 12.21
C ILE A 214 -14.44 45.02 13.41
N ARG A 215 -15.60 44.52 13.81
CA ARG A 215 -15.67 43.43 14.80
C ARG A 215 -15.59 42.07 14.16
N THR A 216 -14.67 41.23 14.64
CA THR A 216 -14.47 39.85 14.19
C THR A 216 -14.76 38.89 15.31
N VAL A 217 -15.84 38.13 15.19
CA VAL A 217 -16.23 37.13 16.19
C VAL A 217 -15.60 35.79 15.83
N TYR A 218 -14.84 35.24 16.75
CA TYR A 218 -14.26 33.89 16.69
C TYR A 218 -14.25 33.25 18.09
N HIS A 219 -14.26 31.91 18.14
CA HIS A 219 -14.15 31.18 19.41
C HIS A 219 -12.67 30.97 19.76
N ASP A 220 -12.27 29.78 20.20
CA ASP A 220 -10.91 29.50 20.68
C ASP A 220 -9.81 29.75 19.64
N GLN A 221 -10.09 29.52 18.36
CA GLN A 221 -9.11 29.71 17.27
C GLN A 221 -9.71 30.41 16.05
N ILE A 222 -8.89 31.23 15.42
CA ILE A 222 -9.26 31.95 14.19
C ILE A 222 -9.29 30.97 13.01
N SER A 223 -10.49 30.70 12.48
CA SER A 223 -10.69 29.79 11.37
C SER A 223 -10.41 30.44 10.00
N ILE A 224 -10.16 29.60 8.98
CA ILE A 224 -10.08 30.05 7.57
C ILE A 224 -11.36 30.82 7.17
N HIS A 225 -12.53 30.40 7.67
CA HIS A 225 -13.78 31.08 7.39
C HIS A 225 -13.83 32.47 8.02
N THR A 226 -13.36 32.61 9.24
CA THR A 226 -13.24 33.89 9.95
C THR A 226 -12.38 34.88 9.17
N LEU A 227 -11.20 34.43 8.73
CA LEU A 227 -10.29 35.26 7.91
C LEU A 227 -10.89 35.65 6.55
N LYS A 228 -11.63 34.76 5.90
CA LYS A 228 -12.34 35.09 4.66
C LYS A 228 -13.45 36.15 4.90
N ARG A 229 -14.13 36.07 6.07
CA ARG A 229 -15.14 37.07 6.46
C ARG A 229 -14.46 38.43 6.68
N LEU A 230 -13.34 38.46 7.43
CA LEU A 230 -12.53 39.67 7.65
C LEU A 230 -12.08 40.26 6.33
N LYS A 231 -11.58 39.45 5.39
CA LYS A 231 -11.19 39.89 4.05
C LYS A 231 -12.35 40.58 3.32
N LYS A 232 -13.56 40.01 3.38
CA LYS A 232 -14.74 40.63 2.77
C LYS A 232 -15.10 42.01 3.43
N GLN A 233 -14.92 42.11 4.73
CA GLN A 233 -15.18 43.37 5.46
C GLN A 233 -14.13 44.44 5.05
N LEU A 234 -12.84 44.11 5.04
CA LEU A 234 -11.78 45.03 4.57
C LEU A 234 -11.96 45.41 3.10
N CYS A 235 -12.45 44.50 2.24
CA CYS A 235 -12.79 44.87 0.86
C CYS A 235 -13.97 45.82 0.76
N ARG A 236 -14.96 45.80 1.72
CA ARG A 236 -16.03 46.79 1.77
C ARG A 236 -15.47 48.17 2.17
N VAL A 237 -14.60 48.24 3.16
CA VAL A 237 -13.93 49.50 3.55
C VAL A 237 -13.16 50.08 2.36
N LYS A 238 -12.45 49.24 1.59
CA LYS A 238 -11.78 49.67 0.35
C LYS A 238 -12.75 50.40 -0.61
N VAL A 239 -13.91 49.83 -0.82
CA VAL A 239 -14.92 50.40 -1.75
C VAL A 239 -15.54 51.67 -1.16
N GLN A 240 -15.83 51.69 0.13
CA GLN A 240 -16.40 52.86 0.80
C GLN A 240 -15.46 54.08 0.81
N GLU A 241 -14.16 53.83 1.02
CA GLU A 241 -13.12 54.89 1.04
C GLU A 241 -12.56 55.21 -0.36
N GLY A 242 -13.06 54.55 -1.40
CA GLY A 242 -12.60 54.77 -2.79
C GLY A 242 -11.09 54.48 -3.03
N ILE A 243 -10.49 53.61 -2.19
CA ILE A 243 -9.05 53.35 -2.24
C ILE A 243 -8.70 52.56 -3.49
N VAL A 244 -7.81 53.10 -4.31
CA VAL A 244 -7.22 52.42 -5.47
C VAL A 244 -5.90 51.79 -5.06
N PHE A 245 -5.71 50.49 -5.31
CA PHE A 245 -4.48 49.79 -5.00
C PHE A 245 -3.38 50.15 -6.02
N VAL A 246 -2.19 50.37 -5.50
CA VAL A 246 -1.02 50.65 -6.32
C VAL A 246 -0.14 49.39 -6.45
N HIS A 247 0.34 49.19 -7.66
CA HIS A 247 1.22 48.05 -7.98
C HIS A 247 2.53 48.59 -8.59
N GLY A 248 3.64 47.84 -8.41
CA GLY A 248 4.94 48.15 -8.94
C GLY A 248 5.93 48.68 -7.89
N ILE A 249 7.19 48.75 -8.29
CA ILE A 249 8.33 49.19 -7.46
C ILE A 249 8.28 50.70 -7.24
N GLY A 250 8.57 51.16 -6.02
CA GLY A 250 8.67 52.57 -5.67
C GLY A 250 7.35 53.31 -5.37
N ARG A 251 6.20 52.65 -5.48
CA ARG A 251 4.90 53.25 -5.10
C ARG A 251 4.54 52.95 -3.66
N ARG A 252 4.08 53.99 -2.91
CA ARG A 252 3.70 53.83 -1.50
C ARG A 252 2.32 53.20 -1.38
N LYS A 253 2.26 51.99 -0.82
CA LYS A 253 1.01 51.26 -0.56
C LYS A 253 0.26 51.89 0.62
N THR A 254 -1.05 51.96 0.53
CA THR A 254 -1.92 52.34 1.66
C THR A 254 -1.87 51.30 2.77
N GLN A 255 -2.22 51.67 4.02
CA GLN A 255 -2.26 50.72 5.14
C GLN A 255 -3.24 49.59 4.88
N LEU A 256 -4.42 49.90 4.33
CA LEU A 256 -5.43 48.91 3.98
C LEU A 256 -4.92 47.89 2.95
N GLN A 257 -4.15 48.36 1.95
CA GLN A 257 -3.55 47.43 0.97
C GLN A 257 -2.56 46.48 1.62
N LYS A 258 -1.70 46.98 2.53
CA LYS A 258 -0.76 46.15 3.28
C LYS A 258 -1.49 45.10 4.14
N SER A 259 -2.55 45.51 4.87
CA SER A 259 -3.34 44.63 5.69
C SER A 259 -4.01 43.54 4.86
N LEU A 260 -4.55 43.85 3.67
CA LEU A 260 -5.15 42.84 2.78
C LEU A 260 -4.11 41.86 2.21
N GLU A 261 -2.95 42.37 1.78
CA GLU A 261 -1.86 41.50 1.30
C GLU A 261 -1.33 40.58 2.42
N GLN A 262 -1.20 41.09 3.63
CA GLN A 262 -0.78 40.33 4.81
C GLN A 262 -1.85 39.26 5.20
N LEU A 263 -3.12 39.61 5.15
CA LEU A 263 -4.23 38.69 5.36
C LEU A 263 -4.24 37.54 4.34
N ASP A 264 -3.95 37.85 3.08
CA ASP A 264 -3.87 36.84 2.04
C ASP A 264 -2.70 35.87 2.28
N GLN A 265 -1.53 36.38 2.70
CA GLN A 265 -0.41 35.53 3.09
C GLN A 265 -0.75 34.64 4.28
N TYR A 266 -1.47 35.15 5.27
CA TYR A 266 -1.89 34.36 6.42
C TYR A 266 -2.92 33.28 6.04
N LEU A 267 -3.86 33.62 5.17
CA LEU A 267 -4.84 32.66 4.63
C LEU A 267 -4.17 31.53 3.87
N GLU A 268 -3.21 31.84 3.01
CA GLU A 268 -2.47 30.82 2.27
C GLU A 268 -1.66 29.91 3.18
N LYS A 269 -0.94 30.47 4.17
CA LYS A 269 -0.19 29.69 5.15
C LYS A 269 -1.11 28.80 5.99
N LEU A 270 -2.24 29.33 6.45
CA LEU A 270 -3.17 28.53 7.25
C LEU A 270 -3.78 27.37 6.44
N LYS A 271 -4.14 27.61 5.18
CA LYS A 271 -4.59 26.56 4.25
C LYS A 271 -3.49 25.52 4.01
N GLU A 272 -2.26 25.98 3.80
CA GLU A 272 -1.11 25.10 3.61
C GLU A 272 -0.89 24.18 4.83
N TYR A 273 -0.90 24.75 6.05
CA TYR A 273 -0.74 23.95 7.27
C TYR A 273 -1.90 22.99 7.48
N THR A 274 -3.13 23.40 7.25
CA THR A 274 -4.30 22.53 7.32
C THR A 274 -4.20 21.36 6.33
N LYS A 275 -3.81 21.64 5.09
CA LYS A 275 -3.59 20.60 4.08
C LYS A 275 -2.49 19.62 4.49
N LYS A 276 -1.35 20.16 4.99
CA LYS A 276 -0.23 19.33 5.45
C LYS A 276 -0.62 18.44 6.64
N LEU A 277 -1.38 18.96 7.60
CA LEU A 277 -1.86 18.18 8.74
C LEU A 277 -2.87 17.11 8.32
N TYR A 278 -3.74 17.42 7.37
CA TYR A 278 -4.65 16.44 6.77
C TYR A 278 -3.89 15.30 6.08
N THR A 279 -2.88 15.63 5.27
CA THR A 279 -2.02 14.62 4.61
C THR A 279 -1.23 13.78 5.63
N LEU A 280 -0.80 14.37 6.74
CA LEU A 280 -0.09 13.67 7.81
C LEU A 280 -0.98 12.64 8.52
N GLY A 281 -2.23 13.00 8.81
CA GLY A 281 -3.07 12.19 9.68
C GLY A 281 -2.37 11.91 11.03
N ASP A 282 -2.28 10.62 11.38
CA ASP A 282 -1.61 10.19 12.63
C ASP A 282 -0.09 10.06 12.50
N ARG A 283 0.47 10.17 11.30
CA ARG A 283 1.90 10.05 11.05
C ARG A 283 2.69 11.24 11.60
N ASN A 284 3.96 11.01 11.91
CA ASN A 284 4.88 12.06 12.34
C ASN A 284 5.54 12.81 11.18
N SER A 285 5.57 12.21 9.99
CA SER A 285 6.24 12.78 8.82
C SER A 285 5.68 12.22 7.51
N TYR A 286 5.90 12.94 6.42
CA TYR A 286 5.70 12.43 5.05
C TYR A 286 6.67 13.12 4.08
N SER A 287 6.85 12.54 2.87
CA SER A 287 7.63 13.16 1.80
C SER A 287 6.73 14.03 0.91
N LYS A 288 7.20 15.22 0.48
CA LYS A 288 6.45 16.08 -0.45
C LYS A 288 6.29 15.45 -1.82
N THR A 289 7.24 14.61 -2.23
CA THR A 289 7.25 13.95 -3.54
C THR A 289 6.46 12.66 -3.56
N ASP A 290 6.26 12.06 -2.38
CA ASP A 290 5.42 10.90 -2.17
C ASP A 290 4.67 11.05 -0.83
N PRO A 291 3.46 11.65 -0.85
CA PRO A 291 2.72 11.95 0.37
C PRO A 291 2.34 10.73 1.20
N ASP A 292 2.34 9.54 0.61
CA ASP A 292 1.99 8.29 1.29
C ASP A 292 3.19 7.67 2.01
N ALA A 293 4.42 7.98 1.58
CA ALA A 293 5.63 7.49 2.24
C ALA A 293 5.90 8.22 3.58
N THR A 294 6.24 7.44 4.60
CA THR A 294 6.65 7.96 5.91
C THR A 294 8.17 7.87 6.08
N PHE A 295 8.78 8.85 6.73
CA PHE A 295 10.21 8.79 7.02
C PHE A 295 10.47 7.80 8.16
N MET A 296 11.27 6.78 7.87
CA MET A 296 11.64 5.74 8.81
C MET A 296 13.11 5.32 8.66
N ARG A 297 13.65 4.69 9.69
CA ARG A 297 14.99 4.11 9.67
C ARG A 297 14.94 2.79 8.91
N MET A 298 15.82 2.65 7.91
CA MET A 298 15.92 1.40 7.15
C MET A 298 16.73 0.35 7.92
N LYS A 299 16.44 -0.94 7.69
CA LYS A 299 17.27 -2.05 8.24
C LYS A 299 18.69 -1.99 7.69
N GLU A 300 18.82 -1.75 6.39
CA GLU A 300 20.11 -1.60 5.69
C GLU A 300 20.56 -0.14 5.70
N ASP A 301 21.33 0.23 6.68
CA ASP A 301 22.02 1.52 6.76
C ASP A 301 23.53 1.28 6.60
N ALA A 302 23.97 1.19 5.34
CA ALA A 302 25.38 0.92 5.00
C ALA A 302 26.35 1.97 5.59
N MET A 303 25.87 3.17 5.88
CA MET A 303 26.67 4.25 6.46
C MET A 303 26.57 4.32 7.99
N LEU A 304 25.73 3.51 8.62
CA LEU A 304 25.47 3.47 10.07
C LEU A 304 25.18 4.85 10.70
N ASN A 305 24.65 5.79 9.90
CA ASN A 305 24.40 7.18 10.31
C ASN A 305 22.96 7.41 10.81
N GLY A 306 22.11 6.39 10.79
CA GLY A 306 20.72 6.48 11.24
C GLY A 306 19.84 7.36 10.34
N GLN A 307 20.24 7.58 9.08
CA GLN A 307 19.49 8.43 8.15
C GLN A 307 18.09 7.90 7.95
N LEU A 308 17.11 8.80 8.12
CA LEU A 308 15.72 8.51 7.80
C LEU A 308 15.49 8.64 6.30
N LYS A 309 14.79 7.67 5.73
CA LYS A 309 14.37 7.64 4.32
C LYS A 309 12.85 7.53 4.21
N PRO A 310 12.25 8.14 3.15
CA PRO A 310 10.83 7.91 2.88
C PRO A 310 10.64 6.45 2.48
N ALA A 311 9.75 5.73 3.18
CA ALA A 311 9.59 4.31 3.00
C ALA A 311 8.18 3.85 3.43
N TYR A 312 7.88 2.62 3.07
CA TYR A 312 6.70 1.86 3.49
C TYR A 312 7.14 0.69 4.36
N ASN A 313 6.37 0.39 5.39
CA ASN A 313 6.55 -0.79 6.23
C ASN A 313 5.56 -1.85 5.76
N ILE A 314 6.06 -2.86 5.06
CA ILE A 314 5.25 -3.95 4.50
C ILE A 314 5.26 -5.10 5.48
N GLN A 315 4.08 -5.47 5.93
CA GLN A 315 3.86 -6.63 6.78
C GLN A 315 3.43 -7.80 5.89
N HIS A 316 3.98 -8.96 6.10
CA HIS A 316 3.56 -10.18 5.41
C HIS A 316 3.41 -11.32 6.39
N GLY A 317 2.38 -12.12 6.16
CA GLY A 317 2.12 -13.35 6.88
C GLY A 317 2.46 -14.54 6.01
N VAL A 318 3.18 -15.50 6.56
CA VAL A 318 3.65 -16.70 5.87
C VAL A 318 3.12 -17.93 6.60
N ASP A 319 2.52 -18.85 5.87
CA ASP A 319 2.20 -20.19 6.33
C ASP A 319 2.86 -21.21 5.37
N SER A 320 3.61 -22.16 5.94
CA SER A 320 4.43 -23.09 5.17
C SER A 320 5.43 -22.33 4.28
N GLU A 321 5.33 -22.38 2.98
CA GLU A 321 6.22 -21.70 2.02
C GLU A 321 5.51 -20.56 1.28
N TYR A 322 4.28 -20.20 1.69
CA TYR A 322 3.43 -19.24 0.97
C TYR A 322 3.19 -17.97 1.76
N ILE A 323 3.25 -16.83 1.07
CA ILE A 323 2.76 -15.56 1.60
C ILE A 323 1.24 -15.57 1.49
N THR A 324 0.57 -15.66 2.63
CA THR A 324 -0.90 -15.76 2.70
C THR A 324 -1.57 -14.41 2.87
N TRP A 325 -0.87 -13.42 3.45
CA TRP A 325 -1.39 -12.07 3.60
C TRP A 325 -0.31 -11.02 3.53
N ILE A 326 -0.68 -9.83 3.01
CA ILE A 326 0.20 -8.67 2.91
C ILE A 326 -0.59 -7.43 3.33
N ASP A 327 0.03 -6.58 4.17
CA ASP A 327 -0.46 -5.23 4.45
C ASP A 327 0.64 -4.20 4.34
N ILE A 328 0.29 -2.98 3.92
CA ILE A 328 1.22 -1.86 3.76
C ILE A 328 0.93 -0.84 4.84
N SER A 329 1.79 -0.80 5.85
CA SER A 329 1.67 0.14 6.95
C SER A 329 2.51 1.40 6.72
N LEU A 330 1.93 2.53 7.11
CA LEU A 330 2.61 3.82 7.15
C LEU A 330 3.31 4.06 8.50
N ARG A 331 3.19 3.14 9.45
CA ARG A 331 3.83 3.21 10.77
C ARG A 331 5.27 2.72 10.67
N PRO A 332 6.25 3.46 11.24
CA PRO A 332 7.67 3.08 11.15
C PRO A 332 8.08 1.95 12.11
N THR A 333 7.20 1.58 13.07
CA THR A 333 7.43 0.56 14.09
C THR A 333 6.45 -0.59 13.95
N ASP A 334 6.91 -1.82 14.15
CA ASP A 334 6.13 -3.03 13.94
C ASP A 334 5.14 -3.28 15.09
N THR A 335 5.40 -2.79 16.29
CA THR A 335 4.48 -2.85 17.45
C THR A 335 3.06 -2.37 17.14
N CYS A 336 2.93 -1.32 16.32
CA CYS A 336 1.62 -0.74 15.98
C CYS A 336 0.99 -1.32 14.72
N THR A 337 1.63 -2.30 14.07
CA THR A 337 1.16 -2.85 12.79
C THR A 337 0.45 -4.19 12.94
N LEU A 338 0.73 -4.93 14.01
CA LEU A 338 0.25 -6.30 14.21
C LEU A 338 -1.28 -6.38 14.30
N ILE A 339 -1.89 -5.60 15.17
CA ILE A 339 -3.35 -5.61 15.36
C ILE A 339 -4.10 -5.21 14.08
N PRO A 340 -3.74 -4.11 13.37
CA PRO A 340 -4.33 -3.80 12.08
C PRO A 340 -4.17 -4.92 11.05
N PHE A 341 -2.97 -5.52 10.97
CA PHE A 341 -2.68 -6.62 10.07
C PHE A 341 -3.57 -7.84 10.34
N LEU A 342 -3.67 -8.27 11.61
CA LEU A 342 -4.51 -9.42 11.99
C LEU A 342 -5.98 -9.16 11.72
N LYS A 343 -6.49 -7.98 12.07
CA LYS A 343 -7.89 -7.61 11.80
C LYS A 343 -8.22 -7.60 10.31
N ASP A 344 -7.33 -7.04 9.50
CA ASP A 344 -7.51 -6.95 8.06
C ASP A 344 -7.48 -8.37 7.43
N MET A 345 -6.50 -9.19 7.82
CA MET A 345 -6.40 -10.58 7.38
C MET A 345 -7.63 -11.41 7.77
N GLU A 346 -8.03 -11.38 9.03
CA GLU A 346 -9.18 -12.15 9.54
C GLU A 346 -10.51 -11.70 8.93
N SER A 347 -10.62 -10.45 8.49
CA SER A 347 -11.82 -9.96 7.82
C SER A 347 -11.96 -10.45 6.37
N HIS A 348 -10.88 -10.96 5.77
CA HIS A 348 -10.83 -11.37 4.38
C HIS A 348 -10.71 -12.90 4.21
N LEU A 349 -9.88 -13.57 5.00
CA LEU A 349 -9.67 -15.02 4.88
C LEU A 349 -10.87 -15.79 5.38
N GLY A 350 -11.21 -16.89 4.72
CA GLY A 350 -12.29 -17.80 5.12
C GLY A 350 -11.94 -18.70 6.33
N PHE A 351 -10.74 -18.53 6.91
CA PHE A 351 -10.24 -19.27 8.07
C PHE A 351 -9.46 -18.36 9.01
N LYS A 352 -9.23 -18.81 10.25
CA LYS A 352 -8.53 -18.08 11.28
C LYS A 352 -7.35 -18.88 11.81
N TYR A 353 -6.18 -18.25 11.86
CA TYR A 353 -4.99 -18.84 12.47
C TYR A 353 -5.12 -18.92 13.99
N SER A 354 -4.76 -20.05 14.57
CA SER A 354 -4.78 -20.26 16.02
C SER A 354 -3.47 -19.85 16.70
N GLU A 355 -2.38 -19.80 15.97
CA GLU A 355 -1.05 -19.53 16.48
C GLU A 355 -0.40 -18.40 15.68
N ILE A 356 0.05 -17.34 16.38
CA ILE A 356 0.67 -16.16 15.79
C ILE A 356 2.13 -16.11 16.22
N VAL A 357 3.04 -16.23 15.27
CA VAL A 357 4.49 -16.15 15.49
C VAL A 357 5.01 -14.85 14.91
N ALA A 358 5.68 -14.03 15.73
CA ALA A 358 6.29 -12.78 15.27
C ALA A 358 7.61 -12.50 16.00
N ASP A 359 8.41 -11.59 15.44
CA ASP A 359 9.69 -11.21 16.04
C ASP A 359 9.53 -10.27 17.23
N ALA A 360 10.64 -9.94 17.90
CA ALA A 360 10.67 -9.06 19.07
C ALA A 360 10.22 -7.61 18.76
N GLY A 361 10.19 -7.21 17.50
CA GLY A 361 9.71 -5.89 17.09
C GLY A 361 8.21 -5.68 17.31
N TYR A 362 7.45 -6.77 17.45
CA TYR A 362 6.00 -6.76 17.69
C TYR A 362 5.62 -6.85 19.17
N GLU A 363 6.60 -7.00 20.09
CA GLU A 363 6.31 -7.14 21.50
C GLU A 363 5.63 -5.89 22.06
N SER A 364 4.41 -6.04 22.56
CA SER A 364 3.70 -5.06 23.37
C SER A 364 2.58 -5.75 24.15
N GLU A 365 2.24 -5.20 25.32
CA GLU A 365 1.14 -5.68 26.14
C GLU A 365 -0.19 -5.66 25.36
N GLU A 366 -0.42 -4.61 24.56
CA GLU A 366 -1.62 -4.46 23.74
C GLU A 366 -1.75 -5.60 22.70
N ASN A 367 -0.63 -5.99 22.07
CA ASN A 367 -0.62 -7.07 21.09
C ASN A 367 -0.92 -8.43 21.74
N TYR A 368 -0.33 -8.71 22.92
CA TYR A 368 -0.64 -9.95 23.65
C TYR A 368 -2.11 -10.01 24.06
N LEU A 369 -2.63 -8.93 24.67
CA LEU A 369 -4.03 -8.88 25.10
C LEU A 369 -5.00 -9.04 23.92
N PHE A 370 -4.66 -8.48 22.76
CA PHE A 370 -5.47 -8.64 21.55
C PHE A 370 -5.50 -10.09 21.06
N ILE A 371 -4.32 -10.73 20.95
CA ILE A 371 -4.20 -12.11 20.46
C ILE A 371 -4.92 -13.08 21.41
N GLU A 372 -4.63 -12.96 22.72
CA GLU A 372 -5.28 -13.81 23.73
C GLU A 372 -6.79 -13.58 23.81
N GLY A 373 -7.22 -12.31 23.75
CA GLY A 373 -8.64 -11.94 23.73
C GLY A 373 -9.41 -12.51 22.53
N ASN A 374 -8.70 -12.75 21.42
CA ASN A 374 -9.23 -13.40 20.22
C ASN A 374 -9.18 -14.94 20.29
N GLY A 375 -8.71 -15.53 21.38
CA GLY A 375 -8.58 -16.98 21.56
C GLY A 375 -7.43 -17.58 20.74
N GLN A 376 -6.42 -16.77 20.39
CA GLN A 376 -5.22 -17.19 19.66
C GLN A 376 -4.02 -17.28 20.61
N THR A 377 -3.03 -18.06 20.24
CA THR A 377 -1.78 -18.21 21.01
C THR A 377 -0.68 -17.34 20.38
N ALA A 378 -0.07 -16.48 21.21
CA ALA A 378 1.03 -15.60 20.79
C ALA A 378 2.39 -16.26 21.02
N TYR A 379 3.21 -16.34 19.99
CA TYR A 379 4.62 -16.71 20.03
C TYR A 379 5.48 -15.54 19.59
N ILE A 380 5.56 -14.50 20.43
CA ILE A 380 6.35 -13.31 20.15
C ILE A 380 7.61 -13.33 21.01
N LYS A 381 8.78 -13.20 20.39
CA LYS A 381 10.06 -13.19 21.10
C LYS A 381 10.18 -11.93 21.97
N PRO A 382 10.43 -12.03 23.29
CA PRO A 382 10.66 -10.85 24.13
C PRO A 382 11.87 -10.03 23.64
N GLN A 383 11.78 -8.69 23.65
CA GLN A 383 12.85 -7.78 23.22
C GLN A 383 14.14 -7.95 24.02
N ASN A 384 14.00 -8.26 25.30
CA ASN A 384 15.14 -8.46 26.22
C ASN A 384 15.64 -9.91 26.26
N TYR A 385 15.08 -10.83 25.45
CA TYR A 385 15.38 -12.27 25.53
C TYR A 385 16.88 -12.60 25.40
N GLU A 386 17.59 -12.01 24.44
CA GLU A 386 19.03 -12.25 24.28
C GLU A 386 19.87 -11.55 25.35
N ILE A 387 19.45 -10.34 25.75
CA ILE A 387 20.13 -9.57 26.79
C ILE A 387 19.94 -10.23 28.16
N SER A 388 18.77 -10.80 28.45
CA SER A 388 18.44 -11.47 29.71
C SER A 388 19.32 -12.69 29.98
N LYS A 389 19.86 -13.33 28.93
CA LYS A 389 20.81 -14.45 29.06
C LYS A 389 22.19 -14.02 29.51
N THR A 390 22.54 -12.74 29.37
CA THR A 390 23.89 -12.23 29.70
C THR A 390 24.09 -12.15 31.19
N ARG A 391 25.36 -12.42 31.63
CA ARG A 391 25.73 -12.34 33.03
C ARG A 391 25.56 -10.92 33.59
N LYS A 392 25.73 -9.89 32.77
CA LYS A 392 25.52 -8.48 33.13
C LYS A 392 24.08 -8.21 33.50
N TYR A 393 23.14 -8.65 32.68
CA TYR A 393 21.70 -8.48 32.93
C TYR A 393 21.27 -9.19 34.23
N LYS A 394 21.68 -10.46 34.39
CA LYS A 394 21.34 -11.28 35.57
C LYS A 394 21.86 -10.73 36.89
N LYS A 395 22.90 -9.87 36.84
CA LYS A 395 23.50 -9.23 38.01
C LYS A 395 23.05 -7.79 38.24
N ASP A 396 22.27 -7.24 37.33
CA ASP A 396 21.82 -5.85 37.36
C ASP A 396 20.65 -5.71 38.34
N ILE A 397 20.97 -5.25 39.58
CA ILE A 397 19.98 -5.05 40.67
C ILE A 397 18.97 -3.93 40.39
N SER A 398 19.20 -3.09 39.36
CA SER A 398 18.22 -2.09 38.95
C SER A 398 17.04 -2.70 38.20
N ARG A 399 17.14 -3.95 37.82
CA ARG A 399 16.09 -4.68 37.13
C ARG A 399 15.09 -5.29 38.10
N ARG A 400 13.78 -5.03 37.90
CA ARG A 400 12.70 -5.54 38.75
C ARG A 400 12.80 -7.06 38.96
N GLU A 401 13.18 -7.81 37.95
CA GLU A 401 13.32 -9.27 37.98
C GLU A 401 14.47 -9.76 38.90
N ASN A 402 15.45 -8.90 39.20
CA ASN A 402 16.60 -9.20 40.02
C ASN A 402 16.51 -8.54 41.44
N MET A 403 15.41 -7.85 41.73
CA MET A 403 15.18 -7.26 43.05
C MET A 403 14.65 -8.29 44.02
N GLU A 404 15.26 -8.38 45.21
CA GLU A 404 14.71 -9.16 46.30
C GLU A 404 13.64 -8.35 47.03
N TYR A 405 12.49 -8.96 47.26
CA TYR A 405 11.44 -8.33 48.06
C TYR A 405 11.70 -8.58 49.51
N HIS A 406 12.01 -7.53 50.27
CA HIS A 406 12.04 -7.55 51.72
C HIS A 406 10.68 -7.10 52.27
N ALA A 407 9.94 -8.05 52.87
CA ALA A 407 8.65 -7.81 53.49
C ALA A 407 8.80 -6.98 54.77
#